data_535dd7d0223775586fde950021b89a99
#
_entry.id   535dd7d0223775586fde950021b89a99
#
_cell.length_a   1.000
_cell.length_b   1.000
_cell.length_c   1.000
_cell.angle_alpha   90.00
_cell.angle_beta   90.00
_cell.angle_gamma   90.00
#
_symmetry.space_group_name_H-M   'P 1'
#
loop_
_entity.id
_entity.type
_entity.pdbx_description
1 polymer ?
#
loop_
_entity_poly.entity_id
_entity_poly.type
_entity_poly.pdbx_seq_one_letter_code
_entity_poly.pdbx_strand_id
1 'polypeptide(L)'
;MNRLSYSVADLLERGAMDQPQDLHRLFHRLNNQLGIILAHAELIEKKAADEPTRSRAGQVVSSVLDAMGTAKEIRSTVASR
;
A
#
# COMPACT_ATOMS: atom_id res chain seq x y z
N MET A 1 -10.91 11.93 16.12
CA MET A 1 -9.60 11.66 15.66
C MET A 1 -9.57 11.43 14.18
N ASN A 2 -8.64 11.98 13.55
CA ASN A 2 -8.67 11.98 12.10
C ASN A 2 -7.32 11.64 11.51
N ARG A 3 -7.09 10.36 11.34
CA ARG A 3 -5.85 9.92 10.74
C ARG A 3 -5.77 10.20 9.26
N LEU A 4 -6.93 10.50 8.66
CA LEU A 4 -6.96 10.78 7.25
C LEU A 4 -6.49 12.17 6.92
N SER A 5 -6.29 13.02 7.92
CA SER A 5 -5.80 14.35 7.66
C SER A 5 -4.33 14.36 7.22
N TYR A 6 -3.65 13.23 7.35
CA TYR A 6 -2.25 13.16 6.93
C TYR A 6 -2.15 12.25 5.72
N SER A 7 -1.94 12.86 4.59
CA SER A 7 -1.70 12.15 3.34
C SER A 7 -0.23 12.22 3.00
N VAL A 8 0.18 11.45 2.01
CA VAL A 8 1.55 11.51 1.51
C VAL A 8 1.85 12.91 0.99
N ALA A 9 0.86 13.54 0.35
CA ALA A 9 1.04 14.89 -0.17
C ALA A 9 1.34 15.87 0.97
N ASP A 10 0.63 15.73 2.09
CA ASP A 10 0.89 16.59 3.24
C ASP A 10 2.30 16.43 3.75
N LEU A 11 2.77 15.20 3.81
CA LEU A 11 4.11 14.93 4.28
C LEU A 11 5.16 15.53 3.37
N LEU A 12 4.92 15.45 2.07
CA LEU A 12 5.83 16.02 1.08
C LEU A 12 5.90 17.54 1.23
N GLU A 13 4.75 18.17 1.44
CA GLU A 13 4.71 19.61 1.58
C GLU A 13 5.44 20.09 2.83
N ARG A 14 5.46 19.26 3.85
CA ARG A 14 6.14 19.61 5.08
C ARG A 14 7.62 19.26 5.07
N GLY A 15 8.08 18.64 3.99
CA GLY A 15 9.47 18.25 3.92
C GLY A 15 9.81 17.00 4.71
N ALA A 16 8.79 16.29 5.21
CA ALA A 16 9.04 15.11 6.03
C ALA A 16 9.69 14.00 5.23
N MET A 17 9.46 13.98 3.92
CA MET A 17 10.01 12.95 3.06
C MET A 17 11.45 13.25 2.63
N ASP A 18 11.99 14.37 3.05
CA ASP A 18 13.36 14.69 2.74
C ASP A 18 14.35 13.89 3.56
N GLN A 19 13.90 13.31 4.68
CA GLN A 19 14.76 12.53 5.55
C GLN A 19 14.77 11.07 5.07
N PRO A 20 15.95 10.52 4.73
CA PRO A 20 16.00 9.15 4.22
C PRO A 20 15.40 8.12 5.17
N GLN A 21 15.62 8.28 6.47
CA GLN A 21 15.08 7.31 7.41
C GLN A 21 13.57 7.46 7.58
N ASP A 22 13.05 8.68 7.42
CA ASP A 22 11.60 8.87 7.45
C ASP A 22 10.95 8.20 6.25
N LEU A 23 11.57 8.35 5.09
CA LEU A 23 11.08 7.72 3.88
C LEU A 23 11.10 6.21 4.00
N HIS A 24 12.20 5.69 4.53
CA HIS A 24 12.35 4.25 4.71
C HIS A 24 11.28 3.70 5.63
N ARG A 25 11.03 4.40 6.73
CA ARG A 25 10.02 3.98 7.70
C ARG A 25 8.62 3.99 7.09
N LEU A 26 8.33 5.02 6.29
CA LEU A 26 7.01 5.14 5.66
C LEU A 26 6.80 4.05 4.63
N PHE A 27 7.82 3.69 3.86
CA PHE A 27 7.69 2.59 2.92
C PHE A 27 7.49 1.27 3.64
N HIS A 28 8.15 1.07 4.78
CA HIS A 28 7.92 -0.13 5.57
C HIS A 28 6.47 -0.21 6.05
N ARG A 29 5.95 0.91 6.53
CA ARG A 29 4.56 0.95 6.96
C ARG A 29 3.61 0.68 5.82
N LEU A 30 3.85 1.32 4.68
CA LEU A 30 3.00 1.13 3.52
C LEU A 30 3.00 -0.34 3.08
N ASN A 31 4.17 -0.94 3.00
CA ASN A 31 4.25 -2.34 2.61
C ASN A 31 3.54 -3.25 3.60
N ASN A 32 3.65 -2.96 4.88
CA ASN A 32 2.94 -3.74 5.88
C ASN A 32 1.44 -3.60 5.72
N GLN A 33 0.96 -2.38 5.48
CA GLN A 33 -0.47 -2.14 5.30
C GLN A 33 -0.99 -2.84 4.05
N LEU A 34 -0.24 -2.76 2.96
CA LEU A 34 -0.63 -3.46 1.75
C LEU A 34 -0.62 -4.97 1.96
N GLY A 35 0.35 -5.48 2.70
CA GLY A 35 0.40 -6.89 3.01
C GLY A 35 -0.80 -7.37 3.81
N ILE A 36 -1.27 -6.55 4.73
CA ILE A 36 -2.45 -6.89 5.52
C ILE A 36 -3.69 -6.93 4.62
N ILE A 37 -3.82 -5.95 3.74
CA ILE A 37 -4.94 -5.93 2.80
C ILE A 37 -4.90 -7.16 1.90
N LEU A 38 -3.72 -7.48 1.42
CA LEU A 38 -3.54 -8.66 0.56
C LEU A 38 -3.98 -9.92 1.28
N ALA A 39 -3.56 -10.08 2.53
CA ALA A 39 -3.91 -11.27 3.30
C ALA A 39 -5.42 -11.41 3.48
N HIS A 40 -6.09 -10.30 3.78
CA HIS A 40 -7.53 -10.33 3.94
C HIS A 40 -8.24 -10.61 2.63
N ALA A 41 -7.77 -10.01 1.54
CA ALA A 41 -8.38 -10.24 0.24
C ALA A 41 -8.22 -11.69 -0.20
N GLU A 42 -7.05 -12.26 0.03
CA GLU A 42 -6.81 -13.66 -0.30
C GLU A 42 -7.69 -14.59 0.51
N LEU A 43 -7.91 -14.24 1.77
CA LEU A 43 -8.76 -15.05 2.62
C LEU A 43 -10.20 -15.00 2.13
N ILE A 44 -10.68 -13.82 1.74
CA ILE A 44 -12.03 -13.69 1.20
C ILE A 44 -12.15 -14.49 -0.09
N GLU A 45 -11.14 -14.40 -0.96
CA GLU A 45 -11.16 -15.12 -2.22
C GLU A 45 -11.26 -16.63 -1.97
N LYS A 46 -10.47 -17.11 -1.04
CA LYS A 46 -10.40 -18.53 -0.74
C LYS A 46 -11.71 -19.05 -0.14
N LYS A 47 -12.36 -18.23 0.68
CA LYS A 47 -13.56 -18.67 1.41
C LYS A 47 -14.86 -18.23 0.78
N ALA A 48 -14.80 -17.51 -0.34
CA ALA A 48 -16.02 -17.02 -0.97
C ALA A 48 -16.89 -18.17 -1.43
N ALA A 49 -18.18 -18.09 -1.11
CA ALA A 49 -19.13 -19.10 -1.47
C ALA A 49 -19.69 -18.90 -2.88
N ASP A 50 -19.63 -17.68 -3.38
CA ASP A 50 -20.18 -17.37 -4.71
C ASP A 50 -19.11 -16.77 -5.59
N GLU A 51 -19.33 -16.92 -6.89
CA GLU A 51 -18.35 -16.46 -7.85
C GLU A 51 -18.18 -14.95 -7.92
N PRO A 52 -19.24 -14.15 -7.83
CA PRO A 52 -19.04 -12.70 -7.83
C PRO A 52 -18.15 -12.21 -6.69
N THR A 53 -18.31 -12.77 -5.50
CA THR A 53 -17.47 -12.38 -4.37
C THR A 53 -16.03 -12.82 -4.60
N ARG A 54 -15.85 -14.03 -5.12
CA ARG A 54 -14.51 -14.53 -5.38
C ARG A 54 -13.81 -13.66 -6.44
N SER A 55 -14.53 -13.33 -7.48
CA SER A 55 -13.97 -12.51 -8.55
C SER A 55 -13.58 -11.13 -8.04
N ARG A 56 -14.44 -10.54 -7.21
CA ARG A 56 -14.15 -9.23 -6.65
C ARG A 56 -12.93 -9.26 -5.77
N ALA A 57 -12.83 -10.28 -4.94
CA ALA A 57 -11.68 -10.43 -4.06
C ALA A 57 -10.40 -10.61 -4.88
N GLY A 58 -10.48 -11.37 -5.96
CA GLY A 58 -9.32 -11.55 -6.84
C GLY A 58 -8.86 -10.25 -7.46
N GLN A 59 -9.80 -9.36 -7.78
CA GLN A 59 -9.44 -8.05 -8.31
C GLN A 59 -8.75 -7.20 -7.26
N VAL A 60 -9.17 -7.31 -6.01
CA VAL A 60 -8.51 -6.60 -4.94
C VAL A 60 -7.08 -7.10 -4.78
N VAL A 61 -6.89 -8.42 -4.84
CA VAL A 61 -5.57 -9.02 -4.77
C VAL A 61 -4.66 -8.44 -5.87
N SER A 62 -5.17 -8.42 -7.11
CA SER A 62 -4.40 -7.87 -8.22
C SER A 62 -4.04 -6.42 -7.99
N SER A 63 -5.01 -5.64 -7.51
CA SER A 63 -4.77 -4.22 -7.29
C SER A 63 -3.72 -3.97 -6.21
N VAL A 64 -3.75 -4.78 -5.16
CA VAL A 64 -2.77 -4.64 -4.10
C VAL A 64 -1.38 -5.00 -4.59
N LEU A 65 -1.27 -6.06 -5.38
CA LEU A 65 0.02 -6.44 -5.94
C LEU A 65 0.57 -5.34 -6.84
N ASP A 66 -0.30 -4.73 -7.63
CA ASP A 66 0.09 -3.60 -8.46
C ASP A 66 0.56 -2.43 -7.60
N ALA A 67 -0.16 -2.15 -6.53
CA ALA A 67 0.20 -1.06 -5.64
C ALA A 67 1.55 -1.31 -4.97
N MET A 68 1.83 -2.55 -4.62
CA MET A 68 3.12 -2.88 -4.03
C MET A 68 4.24 -2.64 -5.04
N GLY A 69 3.98 -2.96 -6.30
CA GLY A 69 4.96 -2.68 -7.34
C GLY A 69 5.19 -1.20 -7.52
N THR A 70 4.12 -0.42 -7.51
CA THR A 70 4.24 1.03 -7.64
C THR A 70 5.01 1.63 -6.47
N ALA A 71 4.74 1.17 -5.26
CA ALA A 71 5.45 1.65 -4.09
C ALA A 71 6.94 1.37 -4.21
N LYS A 72 7.27 0.19 -4.72
CA LYS A 72 8.66 -0.18 -4.94
C LYS A 72 9.32 0.72 -5.98
N GLU A 73 8.60 1.05 -7.03
CA GLU A 73 9.12 1.95 -8.06
C GLU A 73 9.39 3.35 -7.51
N ILE A 74 8.47 3.83 -6.69
CA ILE A 74 8.65 5.15 -6.09
C ILE A 74 9.90 5.15 -5.21
N ARG A 75 10.04 4.13 -4.39
CA ARG A 75 11.19 4.02 -3.51
C ARG A 75 12.49 3.97 -4.30
N SER A 76 12.49 3.20 -5.37
CA SER A 76 13.65 3.06 -6.22
C SER A 76 14.02 4.38 -6.88
N THR A 77 13.02 5.09 -7.37
CA THR A 77 13.22 6.38 -8.02
C THR A 77 13.77 7.39 -7.05
N VAL A 78 13.21 7.44 -5.85
CA VAL A 78 13.69 8.38 -4.84
C VAL A 78 15.10 8.04 -4.39
N ALA A 79 15.37 6.75 -4.21
CA ALA A 79 16.67 6.31 -3.72
C ALA A 79 17.79 6.60 -4.72
N SER A 80 17.46 6.64 -6.00
CA SER A 80 18.50 6.87 -7.02
C SER A 80 18.80 8.34 -7.24
N ARG A 81 18.14 9.25 -6.52
CA ARG A 81 18.43 10.70 -6.62
C ARG A 81 19.55 11.14 -5.67
#